data_899801bb0ff0dc5ebce473b8c7e4c485
#
_entry.id   899801bb0ff0dc5ebce473b8c7e4c485
#
_cell.length_a   1.000
_cell.length_b   1.000
_cell.length_c   1.000
_cell.angle_alpha   90.00
_cell.angle_beta   90.00
_cell.angle_gamma   90.00
#
_symmetry.space_group_name_H-M   'P 1'
#
loop_
_entity.id
_entity.type
_entity.pdbx_description
1 polymer ?
#
loop_
_entity_poly.entity_id
_entity_poly.type
_entity_poly.pdbx_seq_one_letter_code
_entity_poly.pdbx_strand_id
1 'polypeptide(L)'
;MILPPLEDDPRFAEALRFFHDGDWMEASDLFEELYFEAVGDEVPLVRVLLQISTGMHHFSRGQRTAARERIEVGLRAIAEVTNARGVDLESIARNARAAMAARA
;
A
#
# COMPACT_ATOMS: atom_id res chain seq x y z
N MET A 1 26.30 -1.30 -5.61
CA MET A 1 25.53 -2.41 -5.02
C MET A 1 24.23 -2.56 -5.78
N ILE A 2 23.92 -3.79 -6.17
CA ILE A 2 22.65 -4.09 -6.86
C ILE A 2 21.60 -4.45 -5.81
N LEU A 3 20.50 -3.73 -5.81
CA LEU A 3 19.38 -4.05 -4.90
C LEU A 3 18.66 -5.31 -5.41
N PRO A 4 18.18 -6.17 -4.49
CA PRO A 4 17.41 -7.34 -4.90
C PRO A 4 16.11 -6.93 -5.56
N PRO A 5 15.51 -7.78 -6.42
CA PRO A 5 14.15 -7.55 -6.89
C PRO A 5 13.20 -7.42 -5.69
N LEU A 6 12.12 -6.66 -5.87
CA LEU A 6 11.15 -6.41 -4.80
C LEU A 6 10.65 -7.71 -4.17
N GLU A 7 10.34 -8.71 -4.97
CA GLU A 7 9.83 -10.00 -4.50
C GLU A 7 10.82 -10.77 -3.62
N ASP A 8 12.12 -10.47 -3.73
CA ASP A 8 13.18 -11.10 -2.95
C ASP A 8 13.64 -10.25 -1.77
N ASP A 9 13.10 -9.05 -1.63
CA ASP A 9 13.45 -8.16 -0.52
C ASP A 9 12.64 -8.54 0.73
N PRO A 10 13.30 -8.92 1.84
CA PRO A 10 12.56 -9.33 3.04
C PRO A 10 11.67 -8.24 3.61
N ARG A 11 11.98 -6.96 3.35
CA ARG A 11 11.14 -5.85 3.79
C ARG A 11 9.77 -5.87 3.12
N PHE A 12 9.68 -6.36 1.87
CA PHE A 12 8.42 -6.43 1.16
C PHE A 12 7.47 -7.43 1.81
N ALA A 13 7.95 -8.63 2.12
CA ALA A 13 7.15 -9.64 2.81
C ALA A 13 6.73 -9.15 4.20
N GLU A 14 7.63 -8.49 4.92
CA GLU A 14 7.33 -7.94 6.24
C GLU A 14 6.28 -6.83 6.17
N ALA A 15 6.41 -5.92 5.21
CA ALA A 15 5.44 -4.85 5.00
C ALA A 15 4.05 -5.40 4.67
N LEU A 16 3.98 -6.43 3.83
CA LEU A 16 2.71 -7.09 3.51
C LEU A 16 2.10 -7.76 4.75
N ARG A 17 2.91 -8.35 5.61
CA ARG A 17 2.43 -8.95 6.85
C ARG A 17 1.80 -7.88 7.75
N PHE A 18 2.49 -6.77 7.96
CA PHE A 18 1.94 -5.64 8.72
C PHE A 18 0.65 -5.12 8.10
N PHE A 19 0.63 -5.01 6.78
CA PHE A 19 -0.55 -4.55 6.05
C PHE A 19 -1.76 -5.46 6.29
N HIS A 20 -1.57 -6.77 6.19
CA HIS A 20 -2.65 -7.73 6.40
C HIS A 20 -3.09 -7.80 7.87
N ASP A 21 -2.20 -7.51 8.80
CA ASP A 21 -2.51 -7.51 10.23
C ASP A 21 -3.16 -6.19 10.69
N GLY A 22 -3.26 -5.20 9.82
CA GLY A 22 -3.80 -3.89 10.17
C GLY A 22 -2.82 -2.98 10.90
N ASP A 23 -1.54 -3.32 10.90
CA ASP A 23 -0.48 -2.51 11.49
C ASP A 23 -0.04 -1.46 10.45
N TRP A 24 -0.92 -0.49 10.23
CA TRP A 24 -0.81 0.44 9.10
C TRP A 24 0.41 1.34 9.14
N MET A 25 0.81 1.81 10.32
CA MET A 25 1.98 2.69 10.45
C MET A 25 3.26 1.92 10.09
N GLU A 26 3.42 0.72 10.64
CA GLU A 26 4.59 -0.12 10.37
C GLU A 26 4.65 -0.50 8.89
N ALA A 27 3.50 -0.84 8.31
CA ALA A 27 3.43 -1.16 6.89
C ALA A 27 3.83 0.04 6.04
N SER A 28 3.28 1.22 6.32
CA SER A 28 3.56 2.42 5.54
C SER A 28 5.03 2.84 5.64
N ASP A 29 5.64 2.69 6.80
CA ASP A 29 7.07 3.02 6.98
C ASP A 29 7.94 2.15 6.08
N LEU A 30 7.69 0.85 6.03
CA LEU A 30 8.45 -0.07 5.16
C LEU A 30 8.16 0.17 3.69
N PHE A 31 6.90 0.41 3.31
CA PHE A 31 6.58 0.72 1.92
C PHE A 31 7.21 2.03 1.48
N GLU A 32 7.34 3.01 2.37
CA GLU A 32 8.03 4.26 2.05
C GLU A 32 9.51 4.01 1.75
N GLU A 33 10.20 3.21 2.56
CA GLU A 33 11.59 2.83 2.29
C GLU A 33 11.71 2.14 0.93
N LEU A 34 10.83 1.17 0.66
CA LEU A 34 10.84 0.45 -0.60
C LEU A 34 10.53 1.35 -1.79
N TYR A 35 9.65 2.34 -1.60
CA TYR A 35 9.28 3.27 -2.65
C TYR A 35 10.46 4.13 -3.09
N PHE A 36 11.30 4.57 -2.16
CA PHE A 36 12.50 5.34 -2.49
C PHE A 36 13.49 4.54 -3.34
N GLU A 37 13.48 3.21 -3.21
CA GLU A 37 14.41 2.33 -3.91
C GLU A 37 13.77 1.66 -5.15
N ALA A 38 12.45 1.78 -5.32
CA ALA A 38 11.72 1.08 -6.36
C ALA A 38 12.13 1.55 -7.76
N VAL A 39 12.21 0.59 -8.70
CA VAL A 39 12.57 0.86 -10.09
C VAL A 39 11.58 0.16 -11.03
N GLY A 40 11.37 0.77 -12.19
CA GLY A 40 10.54 0.16 -13.24
C GLY A 40 9.13 -0.16 -12.77
N ASP A 41 8.69 -1.38 -13.02
CA ASP A 41 7.33 -1.82 -12.70
C ASP A 41 7.07 -2.02 -11.21
N GLU A 42 8.09 -1.92 -10.36
CA GLU A 42 7.92 -1.92 -8.90
C GLU A 42 7.23 -0.66 -8.41
N VAL A 43 7.46 0.47 -9.09
CA VAL A 43 7.02 1.79 -8.63
C VAL A 43 5.49 1.86 -8.43
N PRO A 44 4.65 1.52 -9.43
CA PRO A 44 3.21 1.62 -9.22
C PRO A 44 2.68 0.66 -8.15
N LEU A 45 3.25 -0.54 -8.04
CA LEU A 45 2.82 -1.49 -7.02
C LEU A 45 3.09 -0.95 -5.61
N VAL A 46 4.31 -0.49 -5.36
CA VAL A 46 4.67 0.02 -4.03
C VAL A 46 3.88 1.30 -3.74
N ARG A 47 3.62 2.13 -4.76
CA ARG A 47 2.78 3.34 -4.59
C ARG A 47 1.37 2.99 -4.10
N VAL A 48 0.74 1.99 -4.71
CA VAL A 48 -0.60 1.53 -4.27
C VAL A 48 -0.57 1.15 -2.79
N LEU A 49 0.40 0.30 -2.43
CA LEU A 49 0.48 -0.22 -1.06
C LEU A 49 0.81 0.88 -0.05
N LEU A 50 1.70 1.79 -0.41
CA LEU A 50 2.05 2.94 0.44
C LEU A 50 0.85 3.86 0.65
N GLN A 51 0.15 4.23 -0.41
CA GLN A 51 -0.98 5.16 -0.31
C GLN A 51 -2.14 4.55 0.48
N ILE A 52 -2.45 3.29 0.24
CA ILE A 52 -3.55 2.63 0.96
C ILE A 52 -3.20 2.44 2.44
N SER A 53 -1.98 1.97 2.76
CA SER A 53 -1.59 1.80 4.17
C SER A 53 -1.56 3.14 4.92
N THR A 54 -1.05 4.21 4.28
CA THR A 54 -1.06 5.55 4.87
C THR A 54 -2.50 6.04 5.08
N GLY A 55 -3.36 5.82 4.10
CA GLY A 55 -4.78 6.19 4.22
C GLY A 55 -5.49 5.45 5.35
N MET A 56 -5.26 4.15 5.47
CA MET A 56 -5.83 3.35 6.54
C MET A 56 -5.32 3.79 7.91
N HIS A 57 -4.05 4.18 7.99
CA HIS A 57 -3.50 4.75 9.22
C HIS A 57 -4.22 6.05 9.61
N HIS A 58 -4.48 6.93 8.64
CA HIS A 58 -5.26 8.14 8.89
C HIS A 58 -6.67 7.83 9.40
N PHE A 59 -7.33 6.82 8.83
CA PHE A 59 -8.64 6.38 9.32
C PHE A 59 -8.57 5.95 10.78
N SER A 60 -7.54 5.20 11.15
CA SER A 60 -7.38 4.72 12.54
C SER A 60 -7.23 5.87 13.53
N ARG A 61 -6.82 7.04 13.05
CA ARG A 61 -6.67 8.24 13.85
C ARG A 61 -7.83 9.24 13.71
N GLY A 62 -8.89 8.85 13.02
CA GLY A 62 -10.05 9.70 12.84
C GLY A 62 -9.89 10.81 11.80
N GLN A 63 -8.81 10.78 11.02
CA GLN A 63 -8.50 11.80 10.00
C GLN A 63 -9.14 11.40 8.66
N ARG A 64 -10.47 11.52 8.58
CA ARG A 64 -11.25 10.95 7.48
C ARG A 64 -10.94 11.56 6.11
N THR A 65 -10.80 12.88 6.03
CA THR A 65 -10.54 13.56 4.76
C THR A 65 -9.19 13.15 4.19
N ALA A 66 -8.13 13.21 5.01
CA ALA A 66 -6.79 12.81 4.60
C ALA A 66 -6.75 11.32 4.21
N ALA A 67 -7.45 10.48 4.98
CA ALA A 67 -7.54 9.05 4.70
C ALA A 67 -8.15 8.78 3.34
N ARG A 68 -9.29 9.40 3.06
CA ARG A 68 -10.02 9.22 1.79
C ARG A 68 -9.18 9.66 0.60
N GLU A 69 -8.51 10.81 0.71
CA GLU A 69 -7.64 11.30 -0.36
C GLU A 69 -6.52 10.32 -0.68
N ARG A 70 -5.86 9.80 0.35
CA ARG A 70 -4.76 8.84 0.16
C ARG A 70 -5.24 7.55 -0.45
N ILE A 71 -6.35 7.00 0.06
CA ILE A 71 -6.89 5.74 -0.45
C ILE A 71 -7.31 5.89 -1.91
N GLU A 72 -7.96 6.99 -2.26
CA GLU A 72 -8.38 7.23 -3.64
C GLU A 72 -7.20 7.33 -4.59
N VAL A 73 -6.10 7.97 -4.17
CA VAL A 73 -4.86 8.00 -4.97
C VAL A 73 -4.33 6.58 -5.18
N GLY A 74 -4.29 5.78 -4.11
CA GLY A 74 -3.84 4.39 -4.20
C GLY A 74 -4.71 3.54 -5.11
N LEU A 75 -6.04 3.68 -5.01
CA LEU A 75 -6.96 2.93 -5.86
C LEU A 75 -6.81 3.28 -7.34
N ARG A 76 -6.59 4.55 -7.67
CA ARG A 76 -6.34 4.96 -9.05
C ARG A 76 -5.02 4.39 -9.57
N ALA A 77 -4.01 4.33 -8.73
CA ALA A 77 -2.69 3.82 -9.13
C ALA A 77 -2.71 2.32 -9.47
N ILE A 78 -3.73 1.57 -9.04
CA ILE A 78 -3.86 0.14 -9.38
C ILE A 78 -3.87 -0.06 -10.89
N ALA A 79 -4.46 0.85 -11.65
CA ALA A 79 -4.53 0.76 -13.10
C ALA A 79 -3.15 0.77 -13.77
N GLU A 80 -2.12 1.26 -13.09
CA GLU A 80 -0.76 1.34 -13.62
C GLU A 80 0.09 0.11 -13.28
N VAL A 81 -0.42 -0.78 -12.43
CA VAL A 81 0.33 -1.96 -11.99
C VAL A 81 0.30 -3.02 -13.10
N THR A 82 1.48 -3.38 -13.60
CA THR A 82 1.63 -4.42 -14.63
C THR A 82 2.14 -5.74 -14.06
N ASN A 83 2.71 -5.72 -12.87
CA ASN A 83 3.19 -6.92 -12.19
C ASN A 83 2.92 -6.78 -10.68
N ALA A 84 1.88 -7.43 -10.23
CA ALA A 84 1.46 -7.36 -8.83
C ALA A 84 2.27 -8.29 -7.90
N ARG A 85 3.18 -9.09 -8.44
CA ARG A 85 4.06 -9.97 -7.66
C ARG A 85 3.31 -10.82 -6.63
N GLY A 86 2.15 -11.34 -7.04
CA GLY A 86 1.32 -12.19 -6.19
C GLY A 86 0.43 -11.44 -5.20
N VAL A 87 0.47 -10.12 -5.17
CA VAL A 87 -0.39 -9.32 -4.29
C VAL A 87 -1.80 -9.26 -4.88
N ASP A 88 -2.80 -9.57 -4.06
CA ASP A 88 -4.21 -9.51 -4.46
C ASP A 88 -4.74 -8.07 -4.35
N LEU A 89 -4.50 -7.29 -5.40
CA LEU A 89 -4.91 -5.88 -5.42
C LEU A 89 -6.43 -5.71 -5.45
N GLU A 90 -7.16 -6.65 -6.04
CA GLU A 90 -8.64 -6.59 -6.04
C GLU A 90 -9.19 -6.68 -4.63
N SER A 91 -8.67 -7.60 -3.84
CA SER A 91 -9.07 -7.78 -2.45
C SER A 91 -8.72 -6.54 -1.62
N ILE A 92 -7.53 -5.99 -1.82
CA ILE A 92 -7.09 -4.78 -1.15
C ILE A 92 -8.00 -3.60 -1.50
N ALA A 93 -8.33 -3.44 -2.78
CA ALA A 93 -9.23 -2.37 -3.23
C ALA A 93 -10.62 -2.52 -2.62
N ARG A 94 -11.16 -3.73 -2.62
CA ARG A 94 -12.48 -4.01 -2.06
C ARG A 94 -12.51 -3.69 -0.57
N ASN A 95 -11.49 -4.10 0.17
CA ASN A 95 -11.41 -3.87 1.61
C ASN A 95 -11.24 -2.39 1.93
N ALA A 96 -10.46 -1.66 1.14
CA ALA A 96 -10.27 -0.22 1.31
C ALA A 96 -11.58 0.55 1.05
N ARG A 97 -12.31 0.18 0.00
CA ARG A 97 -13.61 0.80 -0.30
C ARG A 97 -14.63 0.49 0.80
N ALA A 98 -14.64 -0.73 1.30
CA ALA A 98 -15.53 -1.12 2.40
C ALA A 98 -15.23 -0.31 3.67
N ALA A 99 -13.95 -0.09 3.98
CA ALA A 99 -13.55 0.71 5.14
C ALA A 99 -14.01 2.16 5.00
N MET A 100 -13.87 2.75 3.81
CA MET A 100 -14.34 4.11 3.56
C MET A 100 -15.87 4.21 3.71
N ALA A 101 -16.60 3.25 3.19
CA ALA A 101 -18.06 3.23 3.27
C ALA A 101 -18.56 3.06 4.71
N ALA A 102 -17.92 2.18 5.47
CA ALA A 102 -18.31 1.91 6.87
C ALA A 102 -18.05 3.09 7.79
N ARG A 103 -17.12 3.99 7.40
CA ARG A 103 -16.72 5.14 8.23
C ARG A 103 -17.22 6.47 7.70
N ALA A 104 -18.07 6.42 6.70
CA ALA A 104 -18.65 7.61 6.10
C ALA A 104 -19.62 8.33 7.06
#